data_951c0e1dda94bcb7640777fa4fe78af0
#
_entry.id   951c0e1dda94bcb7640777fa4fe78af0
#
_cell.length_a   1.000
_cell.length_b   1.000
_cell.length_c   1.000
_cell.angle_alpha   90.00
_cell.angle_beta   90.00
_cell.angle_gamma   90.00
#
_symmetry.space_group_name_H-M   'P 1'
#
loop_
_entity.id
_entity.type
_entity.pdbx_description
1 polymer ?
#
loop_
_entity_poly.entity_id
_entity_poly.type
_entity_poly.pdbx_seq_one_letter_code
_entity_poly.pdbx_strand_id
1 'polypeptide(L)'
;MPDETCDALVIGGGPGGATSALLLAEAGWRVILVERKTFPRRKVCGEYLSATNWPLLRRLGLSIDFDNMAGPPVTQTAIFVGNHSVTAALPQPPTADGEWGRALSRERLDVLLLNRARDRGVDVRQPWRCVQVTRNPGFVCRVESQEGHPPCELHPQVVIAAHGSWELGPLATQPQSVPARPGDLLAFKAHFHQSALPSGLMPLLSFADGYGGMVHCDGDRASLSCCLRRARLETLERAPGDAAGDAVLRHILASCPILRPVLESAIRDDPWLSAGPIHPGLRPCYRDGVFVVGNAAGEAHPVVAEGISMAMQSAWLLTRRLIAAKPELHQSTVCDQIGQAYQTDWRRAFAPRIRTAAAVARWAMHPRLVGPAIPFIQHWPHLLTWGARLSGKDRLVIADS
;
A
#
# COMPACT_ATOMS: atom_id res chain seq x y z
N MET A 1 20.12 -1.10 29.39
CA MET A 1 18.84 -0.48 29.80
C MET A 1 18.01 -1.56 30.42
N PRO A 2 17.11 -1.26 31.38
CA PRO A 2 16.22 -2.27 31.92
C PRO A 2 15.33 -2.84 30.80
N ASP A 3 15.02 -4.13 30.93
CA ASP A 3 14.08 -4.82 30.07
C ASP A 3 12.74 -4.07 30.04
N GLU A 4 12.26 -3.72 28.86
CA GLU A 4 11.07 -2.90 28.71
C GLU A 4 9.89 -3.77 28.25
N THR A 5 8.85 -3.83 29.09
CA THR A 5 7.63 -4.58 28.78
C THR A 5 6.59 -3.70 28.08
N CYS A 6 5.84 -4.26 27.11
CA CYS A 6 4.68 -3.63 26.48
C CYS A 6 3.61 -4.67 26.13
N ASP A 7 2.39 -4.22 25.85
CA ASP A 7 1.33 -5.15 25.41
C ASP A 7 1.55 -5.55 23.95
N ALA A 8 1.97 -4.59 23.10
CA ALA A 8 2.24 -4.87 21.69
C ALA A 8 3.48 -4.15 21.16
N LEU A 9 4.29 -4.88 20.39
CA LEU A 9 5.34 -4.32 19.53
C LEU A 9 4.86 -4.34 18.07
N VAL A 10 4.85 -3.18 17.42
CA VAL A 10 4.55 -3.03 16.00
C VAL A 10 5.83 -2.73 15.24
N ILE A 11 6.17 -3.55 14.25
CA ILE A 11 7.40 -3.43 13.46
C ILE A 11 7.06 -2.84 12.10
N GLY A 12 7.32 -1.55 11.91
CA GLY A 12 7.04 -0.78 10.71
C GLY A 12 5.91 0.25 10.87
N GLY A 13 6.20 1.51 10.57
CA GLY A 13 5.32 2.68 10.71
C GLY A 13 4.52 3.04 9.46
N GLY A 14 4.38 2.13 8.47
CA GLY A 14 3.51 2.34 7.32
C GLY A 14 2.02 2.26 7.67
N PRO A 15 1.09 2.43 6.69
CA PRO A 15 -0.34 2.52 6.97
C PRO A 15 -0.90 1.35 7.79
N GLY A 16 -0.47 0.11 7.54
CA GLY A 16 -0.93 -1.05 8.32
C GLY A 16 -0.42 -1.03 9.76
N GLY A 17 0.86 -0.70 9.97
CA GLY A 17 1.44 -0.66 11.32
C GLY A 17 0.94 0.50 12.14
N ALA A 18 0.92 1.71 11.58
CA ALA A 18 0.41 2.89 12.27
C ALA A 18 -1.07 2.74 12.64
N THR A 19 -1.89 2.19 11.74
CA THR A 19 -3.31 1.86 12.02
C THR A 19 -3.43 0.82 13.12
N SER A 20 -2.60 -0.24 13.11
CA SER A 20 -2.62 -1.26 14.18
C SER A 20 -2.27 -0.66 15.54
N ALA A 21 -1.18 0.12 15.58
CA ALA A 21 -0.73 0.75 16.81
C ALA A 21 -1.77 1.72 17.38
N LEU A 22 -2.37 2.55 16.53
CA LEU A 22 -3.40 3.51 16.91
C LEU A 22 -4.63 2.82 17.49
N LEU A 23 -5.17 1.80 16.82
CA LEU A 23 -6.35 1.05 17.28
C LEU A 23 -6.11 0.34 18.62
N LEU A 24 -4.93 -0.23 18.82
CA LEU A 24 -4.57 -0.87 20.08
C LEU A 24 -4.41 0.15 21.21
N ALA A 25 -3.76 1.29 20.95
CA ALA A 25 -3.59 2.36 21.93
C ALA A 25 -4.94 2.96 22.36
N GLU A 26 -5.88 3.17 21.42
CA GLU A 26 -7.25 3.60 21.74
C GLU A 26 -8.01 2.60 22.63
N ALA A 27 -7.65 1.31 22.55
CA ALA A 27 -8.18 0.27 23.44
C ALA A 27 -7.38 0.11 24.76
N GLY A 28 -6.52 1.07 25.10
CA GLY A 28 -5.76 1.10 26.35
C GLY A 28 -4.58 0.12 26.41
N TRP A 29 -3.97 -0.22 25.27
CA TRP A 29 -2.75 -1.03 25.22
C TRP A 29 -1.51 -0.14 25.32
N ARG A 30 -0.47 -0.61 26.00
CA ARG A 30 0.89 -0.04 25.88
C ARG A 30 1.52 -0.53 24.60
N VAL A 31 1.65 0.36 23.63
CA VAL A 31 2.15 0.03 22.29
C VAL A 31 3.48 0.72 22.04
N ILE A 32 4.49 -0.07 21.63
CA ILE A 32 5.74 0.44 21.06
C ILE A 32 5.69 0.17 19.55
N LEU A 33 5.94 1.21 18.74
CA LEU A 33 6.09 1.10 17.30
C LEU A 33 7.51 1.46 16.91
N VAL A 34 8.21 0.54 16.22
CA VAL A 34 9.54 0.79 15.68
C VAL A 34 9.49 0.95 14.17
N GLU A 35 10.06 2.04 13.66
CA GLU A 35 10.18 2.32 12.22
C GLU A 35 11.63 2.67 11.89
N ARG A 36 12.19 2.01 10.88
CA ARG A 36 13.60 2.17 10.52
C ARG A 36 13.94 3.48 9.84
N LYS A 37 12.96 4.20 9.31
CA LYS A 37 13.14 5.47 8.62
C LYS A 37 12.53 6.61 9.40
N THR A 38 13.16 7.75 9.38
CA THR A 38 12.56 9.01 9.84
C THR A 38 11.51 9.48 8.82
N PHE A 39 10.36 9.93 9.28
CA PHE A 39 9.30 10.52 8.48
C PHE A 39 9.32 12.05 8.59
N PRO A 40 8.90 12.80 7.56
CA PRO A 40 8.26 12.33 6.33
C PRO A 40 9.22 11.61 5.40
N ARG A 41 8.70 10.60 4.67
CA ARG A 41 9.46 9.90 3.64
C ARG A 41 8.62 9.61 2.42
N ARG A 42 9.20 9.75 1.25
CA ARG A 42 8.59 9.33 -0.02
C ARG A 42 8.68 7.81 -0.18
N LYS A 43 7.67 7.22 -0.78
CA LYS A 43 7.64 5.77 -1.08
C LYS A 43 6.98 5.52 -2.43
N VAL A 44 7.46 4.52 -3.16
CA VAL A 44 6.80 4.06 -4.38
C VAL A 44 5.41 3.51 -4.02
N CYS A 45 4.38 4.18 -4.53
CA CYS A 45 2.97 3.88 -4.26
C CYS A 45 2.09 4.69 -5.21
N GLY A 46 0.93 4.17 -5.61
CA GLY A 46 -0.09 4.91 -6.35
C GLY A 46 -0.89 5.93 -5.51
N GLU A 47 -0.70 5.95 -4.19
CA GLU A 47 -1.23 6.94 -3.23
C GLU A 47 -2.75 7.02 -3.09
N TYR A 48 -3.50 6.30 -3.89
CA TYR A 48 -4.95 6.27 -3.80
C TYR A 48 -5.43 5.48 -2.58
N LEU A 49 -6.35 6.07 -1.85
CA LEU A 49 -7.11 5.46 -0.76
C LEU A 49 -8.56 5.32 -1.20
N SER A 50 -9.04 4.09 -1.24
CA SER A 50 -10.39 3.74 -1.70
C SER A 50 -11.47 4.28 -0.75
N ALA A 51 -12.65 4.57 -1.30
CA ALA A 51 -13.84 4.97 -0.56
C ALA A 51 -14.17 4.02 0.61
N THR A 52 -13.83 2.74 0.48
CA THR A 52 -14.07 1.72 1.52
C THR A 52 -13.30 1.94 2.84
N ASN A 53 -12.40 2.93 2.89
CA ASN A 53 -11.66 3.28 4.11
C ASN A 53 -12.24 4.47 4.89
N TRP A 54 -13.25 5.16 4.38
CA TRP A 54 -13.86 6.27 5.13
C TRP A 54 -14.34 5.88 6.52
N PRO A 55 -15.03 4.73 6.72
CA PRO A 55 -15.41 4.30 8.07
C PRO A 55 -14.20 4.15 9.00
N LEU A 56 -13.07 3.64 8.48
CA LEU A 56 -11.85 3.52 9.27
C LEU A 56 -11.22 4.88 9.56
N LEU A 57 -11.15 5.79 8.59
CA LEU A 57 -10.65 7.15 8.81
C LEU A 57 -11.46 7.90 9.87
N ARG A 58 -12.80 7.77 9.86
CA ARG A 58 -13.67 8.33 10.91
C ARG A 58 -13.38 7.71 12.27
N ARG A 59 -13.30 6.37 12.34
CA ARG A 59 -12.96 5.65 13.57
C ARG A 59 -11.64 6.12 14.18
N LEU A 60 -10.64 6.40 13.34
CA LEU A 60 -9.33 6.88 13.77
C LEU A 60 -9.31 8.39 14.06
N GLY A 61 -10.40 9.10 13.80
CA GLY A 61 -10.49 10.56 13.94
C GLY A 61 -9.63 11.32 12.95
N LEU A 62 -9.44 10.76 11.74
CA LEU A 62 -8.58 11.31 10.70
C LEU A 62 -9.33 11.76 9.44
N SER A 63 -10.67 11.61 9.41
CA SER A 63 -11.46 11.87 8.21
C SER A 63 -11.37 13.35 7.75
N ILE A 64 -11.43 14.29 8.68
CA ILE A 64 -11.38 15.73 8.39
C ILE A 64 -9.98 16.11 7.86
N ASP A 65 -8.92 15.68 8.56
CA ASP A 65 -7.54 16.00 8.17
C ASP A 65 -7.22 15.38 6.81
N PHE A 66 -7.64 14.14 6.57
CA PHE A 66 -7.46 13.47 5.29
C PHE A 66 -8.22 14.20 4.17
N ASP A 67 -9.47 14.60 4.40
CA ASP A 67 -10.30 15.28 3.40
C ASP A 67 -9.69 16.63 3.01
N ASN A 68 -9.20 17.39 3.98
CA ASN A 68 -8.57 18.70 3.76
C ASN A 68 -7.22 18.61 3.04
N MET A 69 -6.49 17.50 3.20
CA MET A 69 -5.14 17.34 2.66
C MET A 69 -5.11 16.62 1.32
N ALA A 70 -6.04 15.72 1.07
CA ALA A 70 -6.04 14.84 -0.10
C ALA A 70 -6.41 15.58 -1.40
N GLY A 71 -6.01 14.99 -2.52
CA GLY A 71 -6.40 15.45 -3.84
C GLY A 71 -7.92 15.32 -4.08
N PRO A 72 -8.42 15.68 -5.27
CA PRO A 72 -9.85 15.68 -5.57
C PRO A 72 -10.46 14.27 -5.47
N PRO A 73 -11.79 14.17 -5.25
CA PRO A 73 -12.53 12.92 -5.30
C PRO A 73 -12.34 12.20 -6.63
N VAL A 74 -12.00 10.91 -6.59
CA VAL A 74 -11.83 10.09 -7.80
C VAL A 74 -13.16 9.42 -8.13
N THR A 75 -13.81 9.89 -9.18
CA THR A 75 -15.14 9.45 -9.61
C THR A 75 -15.11 8.61 -10.88
N GLN A 76 -14.00 8.64 -11.62
CA GLN A 76 -13.86 7.99 -12.91
C GLN A 76 -12.56 7.20 -13.01
N THR A 77 -12.60 6.14 -13.78
CA THR A 77 -11.41 5.39 -14.21
C THR A 77 -11.35 5.33 -15.73
N ALA A 78 -10.16 5.10 -16.27
CA ALA A 78 -9.99 4.91 -17.71
C ALA A 78 -8.94 3.83 -17.99
N ILE A 79 -8.93 3.35 -19.23
CA ILE A 79 -7.80 2.61 -19.81
C ILE A 79 -7.21 3.46 -20.92
N PHE A 80 -5.90 3.70 -20.85
CA PHE A 80 -5.11 4.36 -21.90
C PHE A 80 -4.17 3.34 -22.52
N VAL A 81 -4.26 3.13 -23.84
CA VAL A 81 -3.44 2.20 -24.60
C VAL A 81 -3.23 2.71 -26.01
N GLY A 82 -1.97 2.84 -26.46
CA GLY A 82 -1.69 3.44 -27.77
C GLY A 82 -2.29 4.84 -27.86
N ASN A 83 -3.07 5.09 -28.90
CA ASN A 83 -3.83 6.33 -29.12
C ASN A 83 -5.29 6.22 -28.66
N HIS A 84 -5.66 5.17 -27.94
CA HIS A 84 -7.04 4.91 -27.56
C HIS A 84 -7.24 5.08 -26.06
N SER A 85 -8.44 5.54 -25.70
CA SER A 85 -8.90 5.56 -24.32
C SER A 85 -10.36 5.15 -24.21
N VAL A 86 -10.70 4.61 -23.07
CA VAL A 86 -12.08 4.41 -22.66
C VAL A 86 -12.21 4.79 -21.19
N THR A 87 -13.23 5.60 -20.89
CA THR A 87 -13.49 6.11 -19.53
C THR A 87 -14.84 5.59 -19.05
N ALA A 88 -14.92 5.28 -17.77
CA ALA A 88 -16.17 4.90 -17.11
C ALA A 88 -16.23 5.44 -15.68
N ALA A 89 -17.44 5.59 -15.15
CA ALA A 89 -17.64 5.92 -13.75
C ALA A 89 -17.13 4.78 -12.83
N LEU A 90 -16.52 5.13 -11.71
CA LEU A 90 -16.30 4.18 -10.62
C LEU A 90 -17.65 3.76 -10.00
N PRO A 91 -17.70 2.60 -9.32
CA PRO A 91 -18.86 2.23 -8.53
C PRO A 91 -19.21 3.32 -7.51
N GLN A 92 -20.49 3.52 -7.25
CA GLN A 92 -20.91 4.41 -6.17
C GLN A 92 -20.24 3.98 -4.86
N PRO A 93 -19.77 4.94 -4.03
CA PRO A 93 -19.17 4.64 -2.75
C PRO A 93 -20.12 3.82 -1.88
N PRO A 94 -19.61 2.79 -1.16
CA PRO A 94 -20.45 1.96 -0.31
C PRO A 94 -20.74 2.58 1.07
N THR A 95 -20.32 3.82 1.30
CA THR A 95 -20.53 4.57 2.54
C THR A 95 -21.85 5.36 2.49
N ALA A 96 -22.51 5.53 3.64
CA ALA A 96 -23.78 6.24 3.73
C ALA A 96 -23.70 7.69 3.21
N ASP A 97 -22.57 8.35 3.44
CA ASP A 97 -22.34 9.75 3.03
C ASP A 97 -21.84 9.87 1.58
N GLY A 98 -21.64 8.75 0.88
CA GLY A 98 -21.26 8.75 -0.52
C GLY A 98 -19.87 9.31 -0.83
N GLU A 99 -18.95 9.29 0.15
CA GLU A 99 -17.61 9.85 -0.05
C GLU A 99 -16.76 8.98 -0.96
N TRP A 100 -16.20 9.62 -1.98
CA TRP A 100 -15.32 9.01 -2.96
C TRP A 100 -13.91 8.78 -2.40
N GLY A 101 -13.21 7.79 -2.96
CA GLY A 101 -11.78 7.63 -2.70
C GLY A 101 -10.97 8.84 -3.20
N ARG A 102 -9.86 9.11 -2.55
CA ARG A 102 -8.94 10.22 -2.88
C ARG A 102 -7.50 9.77 -2.79
N ALA A 103 -6.58 10.54 -3.34
CA ALA A 103 -5.15 10.25 -3.18
C ALA A 103 -4.48 11.26 -2.26
N LEU A 104 -3.61 10.75 -1.39
CA LEU A 104 -2.75 11.53 -0.50
C LEU A 104 -1.35 10.93 -0.55
N SER A 105 -0.34 11.78 -0.74
CA SER A 105 1.05 11.32 -0.80
C SER A 105 1.43 10.53 0.45
N ARG A 106 2.27 9.52 0.27
CA ARG A 106 2.74 8.69 1.37
C ARG A 106 3.55 9.46 2.41
N GLU A 107 4.21 10.53 1.99
CA GLU A 107 4.92 11.43 2.89
C GLU A 107 3.99 12.15 3.86
N ARG A 108 2.76 12.47 3.43
CA ARG A 108 1.73 13.11 4.28
C ARG A 108 0.87 12.08 5.02
N LEU A 109 0.38 11.06 4.31
CA LEU A 109 -0.47 10.03 4.93
C LEU A 109 0.23 9.29 6.07
N ASP A 110 1.49 8.89 5.86
CA ASP A 110 2.22 8.14 6.87
C ASP A 110 2.49 9.00 8.12
N VAL A 111 2.81 10.30 7.93
CA VAL A 111 2.98 11.26 9.04
C VAL A 111 1.66 11.49 9.78
N LEU A 112 0.54 11.68 9.06
CA LEU A 112 -0.78 11.87 9.64
C LEU A 112 -1.15 10.70 10.57
N LEU A 113 -0.98 9.47 10.10
CA LEU A 113 -1.24 8.26 10.88
C LEU A 113 -0.33 8.14 12.10
N LEU A 114 0.98 8.41 11.96
CA LEU A 114 1.93 8.30 13.07
C LEU A 114 1.76 9.39 14.12
N ASN A 115 1.47 10.62 13.72
CA ASN A 115 1.19 11.70 14.67
C ASN A 115 -0.06 11.36 15.48
N ARG A 116 -1.11 10.88 14.82
CA ARG A 116 -2.31 10.45 15.54
C ARG A 116 -2.04 9.30 16.50
N ALA A 117 -1.15 8.36 16.13
CA ALA A 117 -0.72 7.29 17.03
C ALA A 117 0.03 7.84 18.25
N ARG A 118 0.93 8.81 18.08
CA ARG A 118 1.61 9.51 19.20
C ARG A 118 0.63 10.23 20.12
N ASP A 119 -0.34 10.95 19.54
CA ASP A 119 -1.37 11.65 20.31
C ASP A 119 -2.22 10.70 21.17
N ARG A 120 -2.28 9.41 20.79
CA ARG A 120 -2.95 8.35 21.55
C ARG A 120 -2.02 7.56 22.47
N GLY A 121 -0.78 8.03 22.66
CA GLY A 121 0.17 7.45 23.61
C GLY A 121 0.99 6.27 23.07
N VAL A 122 1.04 6.07 21.75
CA VAL A 122 1.98 5.10 21.15
C VAL A 122 3.41 5.63 21.30
N ASP A 123 4.31 4.83 21.86
CA ASP A 123 5.75 5.09 21.84
C ASP A 123 6.30 4.80 20.43
N VAL A 124 6.46 5.84 19.63
CA VAL A 124 6.93 5.74 18.25
C VAL A 124 8.43 6.02 18.19
N ARG A 125 9.21 4.98 17.93
CA ARG A 125 10.68 5.02 17.83
C ARG A 125 11.12 5.05 16.37
N GLN A 126 11.74 6.14 15.97
CA GLN A 126 12.34 6.38 14.65
C GLN A 126 13.70 7.05 14.82
N PRO A 127 14.73 6.71 14.07
CA PRO A 127 14.87 5.55 13.17
C PRO A 127 15.37 4.32 13.93
N TRP A 128 14.50 3.38 14.20
CA TRP A 128 14.80 2.14 14.92
C TRP A 128 14.41 0.91 14.14
N ARG A 129 15.18 -0.16 14.24
CA ARG A 129 14.97 -1.43 13.55
C ARG A 129 14.88 -2.58 14.53
N CYS A 130 13.86 -3.42 14.39
CA CYS A 130 13.84 -4.72 15.05
C CYS A 130 14.75 -5.70 14.28
N VAL A 131 15.75 -6.24 14.94
CA VAL A 131 16.76 -7.12 14.32
C VAL A 131 16.60 -8.57 14.73
N GLN A 132 15.89 -8.85 15.81
CA GLN A 132 15.65 -10.20 16.29
C GLN A 132 14.29 -10.27 16.99
N VAL A 133 13.58 -11.36 16.73
CA VAL A 133 12.37 -11.76 17.46
C VAL A 133 12.56 -13.22 17.85
N THR A 134 12.57 -13.50 19.14
CA THR A 134 12.60 -14.85 19.70
C THR A 134 11.40 -15.04 20.60
N ARG A 135 10.97 -16.30 20.79
CA ARG A 135 9.84 -16.67 21.64
C ARG A 135 10.24 -17.87 22.49
N ASN A 136 10.50 -17.67 23.79
CA ASN A 136 10.78 -18.76 24.74
C ASN A 136 10.79 -18.26 26.20
N PRO A 137 9.75 -18.45 27.02
CA PRO A 137 8.35 -18.71 26.67
C PRO A 137 7.64 -17.48 26.09
N GLY A 138 8.04 -16.26 26.45
CA GLY A 138 7.54 -14.97 25.95
C GLY A 138 8.35 -14.46 24.77
N PHE A 139 7.90 -13.34 24.19
CA PHE A 139 8.69 -12.65 23.18
C PHE A 139 9.84 -11.87 23.79
N VAL A 140 11.01 -12.00 23.17
CA VAL A 140 12.17 -11.11 23.36
C VAL A 140 12.52 -10.53 22.01
N CYS A 141 12.42 -9.21 21.90
CA CYS A 141 12.64 -8.47 20.66
C CYS A 141 13.80 -7.51 20.83
N ARG A 142 14.88 -7.71 20.08
CA ARG A 142 16.03 -6.79 20.06
C ARG A 142 15.79 -5.70 19.03
N VAL A 143 15.87 -4.44 19.46
CA VAL A 143 15.75 -3.26 18.62
C VAL A 143 17.00 -2.40 18.67
N GLU A 144 17.37 -1.82 17.53
CA GLU A 144 18.59 -1.03 17.35
C GLU A 144 18.28 0.30 16.70
N SER A 145 18.83 1.38 17.28
CA SER A 145 18.79 2.72 16.71
C SER A 145 19.77 2.83 15.55
N GLN A 146 19.39 3.61 14.53
CA GLN A 146 20.29 3.98 13.44
C GLN A 146 21.07 5.29 13.73
N GLU A 147 20.80 5.92 14.87
CA GLU A 147 21.49 7.14 15.34
C GLU A 147 22.50 6.86 16.46
N GLY A 148 22.86 5.59 16.69
CA GLY A 148 23.87 5.21 17.64
C GLY A 148 23.43 5.14 19.10
N HIS A 149 22.13 5.21 19.38
CA HIS A 149 21.64 4.89 20.72
C HIS A 149 21.86 3.41 21.04
N PRO A 150 22.13 3.04 22.31
CA PRO A 150 22.31 1.66 22.69
C PRO A 150 21.11 0.80 22.29
N PRO A 151 21.35 -0.44 21.81
CA PRO A 151 20.24 -1.37 21.54
C PRO A 151 19.49 -1.70 22.84
N CYS A 152 18.21 -2.02 22.71
CA CYS A 152 17.40 -2.44 23.85
C CYS A 152 16.62 -3.72 23.53
N GLU A 153 16.23 -4.43 24.59
CA GLU A 153 15.36 -5.60 24.52
C GLU A 153 13.94 -5.22 24.98
N LEU A 154 12.96 -5.60 24.18
CA LEU A 154 11.55 -5.38 24.42
C LEU A 154 10.86 -6.73 24.68
N HIS A 155 9.98 -6.77 25.66
CA HIS A 155 9.21 -7.95 26.05
C HIS A 155 7.71 -7.72 25.81
N PRO A 156 7.25 -7.76 24.54
CA PRO A 156 5.85 -7.61 24.22
C PRO A 156 5.05 -8.89 24.46
N GLN A 157 3.76 -8.76 24.77
CA GLN A 157 2.82 -9.90 24.75
C GLN A 157 2.50 -10.31 23.31
N VAL A 158 2.41 -9.32 22.39
CA VAL A 158 2.07 -9.50 20.98
C VAL A 158 3.08 -8.80 20.08
N VAL A 159 3.48 -9.46 19.00
CA VAL A 159 4.31 -8.87 17.94
C VAL A 159 3.53 -8.79 16.65
N ILE A 160 3.50 -7.60 16.02
CA ILE A 160 2.84 -7.31 14.75
C ILE A 160 3.88 -6.87 13.73
N ALA A 161 4.13 -7.70 12.71
CA ALA A 161 5.02 -7.39 11.61
C ALA A 161 4.26 -6.59 10.52
N ALA A 162 4.67 -5.34 10.32
CA ALA A 162 4.10 -4.39 9.37
C ALA A 162 5.17 -3.74 8.45
N HIS A 163 6.35 -4.38 8.33
CA HIS A 163 7.52 -3.88 7.60
C HIS A 163 7.33 -3.77 6.07
N GLY A 164 6.23 -4.29 5.54
CA GLY A 164 5.94 -4.33 4.11
C GLY A 164 6.58 -5.54 3.41
N SER A 165 6.59 -5.51 2.06
CA SER A 165 6.98 -6.66 1.23
C SER A 165 8.39 -6.56 0.63
N TRP A 166 9.06 -5.41 0.77
CA TRP A 166 10.35 -5.16 0.12
C TRP A 166 11.53 -5.04 1.09
N GLU A 167 11.22 -5.03 2.37
CA GLU A 167 12.24 -4.87 3.39
C GLU A 167 12.93 -6.21 3.66
N LEU A 168 14.11 -6.37 3.10
CA LEU A 168 14.99 -7.48 3.44
C LEU A 168 15.49 -7.35 4.88
N GLY A 169 15.61 -8.48 5.58
CA GLY A 169 16.07 -8.46 6.95
C GLY A 169 16.09 -9.84 7.59
N PRO A 170 16.52 -9.90 8.85
CA PRO A 170 16.73 -11.16 9.55
C PRO A 170 15.44 -11.80 10.09
N LEU A 171 14.32 -11.08 10.12
CA LEU A 171 13.09 -11.60 10.71
C LEU A 171 12.46 -12.66 9.78
N ALA A 172 11.91 -13.72 10.36
CA ALA A 172 11.24 -14.81 9.62
C ALA A 172 10.08 -14.34 8.74
N THR A 173 9.49 -13.18 9.07
CA THR A 173 8.41 -12.55 8.30
C THR A 173 8.89 -11.68 7.14
N GLN A 174 10.19 -11.36 7.09
CA GLN A 174 10.77 -10.54 6.02
C GLN A 174 11.15 -11.39 4.80
N PRO A 175 11.09 -10.81 3.58
CA PRO A 175 11.55 -11.52 2.38
C PRO A 175 13.05 -11.77 2.46
N GLN A 176 13.47 -12.90 1.90
CA GLN A 176 14.88 -13.23 1.72
C GLN A 176 15.37 -12.68 0.38
N SER A 177 16.67 -12.39 0.30
CA SER A 177 17.31 -12.03 -0.97
C SER A 177 17.24 -13.22 -1.93
N VAL A 178 16.75 -12.97 -3.13
CA VAL A 178 16.71 -13.96 -4.23
C VAL A 178 17.41 -13.39 -5.45
N PRO A 179 18.03 -14.25 -6.29
CA PRO A 179 18.65 -13.79 -7.54
C PRO A 179 17.64 -13.06 -8.43
N ALA A 180 18.10 -12.01 -9.08
CA ALA A 180 17.32 -11.24 -10.02
C ALA A 180 16.87 -12.10 -11.22
N ARG A 181 15.62 -11.92 -11.66
CA ARG A 181 15.02 -12.66 -12.78
C ARG A 181 14.52 -11.69 -13.85
N PRO A 182 14.58 -12.05 -15.14
CA PRO A 182 14.08 -11.20 -16.23
C PRO A 182 12.63 -10.80 -16.09
N GLY A 183 11.80 -11.66 -15.49
CA GLY A 183 10.37 -11.43 -15.23
C GLY A 183 10.05 -10.57 -14.01
N ASP A 184 11.04 -10.20 -13.19
CA ASP A 184 10.82 -9.37 -12.01
C ASP A 184 10.17 -8.05 -12.37
N LEU A 185 9.21 -7.61 -11.56
CA LEU A 185 8.59 -6.31 -11.72
C LEU A 185 9.32 -5.27 -10.88
N LEU A 186 9.73 -4.20 -11.52
CA LEU A 186 10.34 -3.03 -10.91
C LEU A 186 9.33 -1.89 -10.97
N ALA A 187 9.17 -1.19 -9.87
CA ALA A 187 8.20 -0.11 -9.75
C ALA A 187 8.90 1.25 -9.77
N PHE A 188 8.30 2.22 -10.45
CA PHE A 188 8.78 3.60 -10.56
C PHE A 188 7.65 4.55 -10.20
N LYS A 189 8.02 5.72 -9.63
CA LYS A 189 7.09 6.78 -9.28
C LYS A 189 7.73 8.15 -9.39
N ALA A 190 6.93 9.11 -9.87
CA ALA A 190 7.24 10.54 -9.77
C ALA A 190 5.94 11.34 -9.56
N HIS A 191 6.08 12.56 -9.04
CA HIS A 191 5.03 13.57 -9.01
C HIS A 191 5.28 14.62 -10.09
N PHE A 192 4.19 15.17 -10.61
CA PHE A 192 4.21 16.19 -11.65
C PHE A 192 3.25 17.32 -11.28
N HIS A 193 3.70 18.55 -11.36
CA HIS A 193 2.88 19.76 -11.39
C HIS A 193 2.41 20.04 -12.82
N GLN A 194 1.38 20.87 -12.95
CA GLN A 194 0.85 21.33 -14.24
C GLN A 194 0.46 20.21 -15.21
N SER A 195 0.09 19.04 -14.68
CA SER A 195 -0.44 17.96 -15.49
C SER A 195 -1.85 18.28 -15.98
N ALA A 196 -2.12 18.04 -17.27
CA ALA A 196 -3.46 18.17 -17.85
C ALA A 196 -4.34 16.93 -17.59
N LEU A 197 -4.06 16.14 -16.57
CA LEU A 197 -4.92 15.03 -16.15
C LEU A 197 -6.28 15.60 -15.68
N PRO A 198 -7.42 15.14 -16.22
CA PRO A 198 -8.73 15.60 -15.75
C PRO A 198 -8.91 15.31 -14.24
N SER A 199 -9.45 16.29 -13.52
CA SER A 199 -9.80 16.12 -12.11
C SER A 199 -10.78 14.96 -11.93
N GLY A 200 -10.57 14.14 -10.89
CA GLY A 200 -11.41 12.97 -10.59
C GLY A 200 -11.17 11.75 -11.47
N LEU A 201 -10.25 11.81 -12.44
CA LEU A 201 -9.88 10.68 -13.29
C LEU A 201 -8.67 9.93 -12.76
N MET A 202 -8.77 8.59 -12.72
CA MET A 202 -7.67 7.69 -12.40
C MET A 202 -7.47 6.66 -13.54
N PRO A 203 -6.65 6.98 -14.58
CA PRO A 203 -6.41 6.08 -15.69
C PRO A 203 -5.45 4.94 -15.33
N LEU A 204 -5.73 3.75 -15.87
CA LEU A 204 -4.81 2.64 -16.02
C LEU A 204 -4.05 2.83 -17.35
N LEU A 205 -2.74 2.84 -17.30
CA LEU A 205 -1.85 2.90 -18.46
C LEU A 205 -1.43 1.49 -18.84
N SER A 206 -1.68 1.09 -20.09
CA SER A 206 -1.24 -0.19 -20.65
C SER A 206 -0.09 0.07 -21.63
N PHE A 207 1.07 -0.49 -21.36
CA PHE A 207 2.25 -0.38 -22.22
C PHE A 207 3.06 -1.69 -22.25
N ALA A 208 3.93 -1.83 -23.21
CA ALA A 208 4.66 -3.08 -23.44
C ALA A 208 5.50 -3.48 -22.22
N ASP A 209 5.25 -4.69 -21.72
CA ASP A 209 5.91 -5.30 -20.55
C ASP A 209 5.71 -4.53 -19.23
N GLY A 210 4.70 -3.64 -19.19
CA GLY A 210 4.41 -2.87 -18.00
C GLY A 210 2.97 -2.34 -17.96
N TYR A 211 2.64 -1.74 -16.83
CA TYR A 211 1.41 -1.00 -16.61
C TYR A 211 1.67 0.13 -15.62
N GLY A 212 0.80 1.11 -15.62
CA GLY A 212 0.89 2.23 -14.68
C GLY A 212 -0.46 2.84 -14.40
N GLY A 213 -0.46 3.94 -13.68
CA GLY A 213 -1.63 4.76 -13.42
C GLY A 213 -1.22 6.15 -12.97
N MET A 214 -2.17 7.07 -13.09
CA MET A 214 -2.04 8.45 -12.61
C MET A 214 -3.24 8.82 -11.76
N VAL A 215 -3.02 9.74 -10.84
CA VAL A 215 -4.08 10.33 -10.02
C VAL A 215 -3.63 11.66 -9.47
N HIS A 216 -4.53 12.64 -9.36
CA HIS A 216 -4.26 13.85 -8.60
C HIS A 216 -4.18 13.55 -7.10
N CYS A 217 -3.10 14.00 -6.47
CA CYS A 217 -2.89 13.93 -5.03
C CYS A 217 -2.76 15.34 -4.42
N ASP A 218 -2.27 15.42 -3.20
CA ASP A 218 -2.06 16.68 -2.48
C ASP A 218 -1.15 17.67 -3.24
N GLY A 219 -1.35 18.98 -3.01
CA GLY A 219 -0.51 20.05 -3.52
C GLY A 219 -0.57 20.21 -5.04
N ASP A 220 -1.72 20.01 -5.65
CA ASP A 220 -1.95 20.07 -7.10
C ASP A 220 -0.99 19.21 -7.92
N ARG A 221 -0.52 18.12 -7.34
CA ARG A 221 0.37 17.18 -8.01
C ARG A 221 -0.40 16.03 -8.63
N ALA A 222 0.03 15.60 -9.80
CA ALA A 222 -0.36 14.31 -10.36
C ALA A 222 0.72 13.26 -10.00
N SER A 223 0.31 12.20 -9.33
CA SER A 223 1.16 11.04 -9.06
C SER A 223 1.13 10.09 -10.24
N LEU A 224 2.26 9.83 -10.87
CA LEU A 224 2.45 8.76 -11.85
C LEU A 224 3.20 7.63 -11.18
N SER A 225 2.61 6.45 -11.16
CA SER A 225 3.26 5.22 -10.70
C SER A 225 3.13 4.11 -11.73
N CYS A 226 4.18 3.33 -11.93
CA CYS A 226 4.18 2.25 -12.90
C CYS A 226 5.03 1.07 -12.47
N CYS A 227 4.79 -0.07 -13.11
CA CYS A 227 5.58 -1.28 -12.98
C CYS A 227 6.04 -1.72 -14.36
N LEU A 228 7.30 -2.14 -14.46
CA LEU A 228 7.93 -2.60 -15.68
C LEU A 228 8.74 -3.87 -15.41
N ARG A 229 8.73 -4.82 -16.33
CA ARG A 229 9.58 -6.01 -16.23
C ARG A 229 11.05 -5.65 -16.33
N ARG A 230 11.90 -6.30 -15.53
CA ARG A 230 13.36 -6.13 -15.55
C ARG A 230 13.93 -6.27 -16.94
N ALA A 231 13.59 -7.36 -17.65
CA ALA A 231 14.07 -7.59 -19.02
C ALA A 231 13.80 -6.41 -19.96
N ARG A 232 12.63 -5.75 -19.82
CA ARG A 232 12.33 -4.55 -20.62
C ARG A 232 13.17 -3.37 -20.18
N LEU A 233 13.32 -3.13 -18.89
CA LEU A 233 14.13 -2.02 -18.37
C LEU A 233 15.59 -2.10 -18.86
N GLU A 234 16.14 -3.30 -18.92
CA GLU A 234 17.52 -3.56 -19.38
C GLU A 234 17.73 -3.26 -20.87
N THR A 235 16.66 -3.29 -21.68
CA THR A 235 16.70 -2.97 -23.12
C THR A 235 16.37 -1.51 -23.43
N LEU A 236 15.97 -0.70 -22.44
CA LEU A 236 15.67 0.71 -22.67
C LEU A 236 16.95 1.53 -22.84
N GLU A 237 17.00 2.32 -23.92
CA GLU A 237 18.07 3.27 -24.13
C GLU A 237 18.04 4.38 -23.08
N ARG A 238 19.22 4.73 -22.56
CA ARG A 238 19.43 5.82 -21.63
C ARG A 238 20.45 6.80 -22.21
N ALA A 239 20.10 8.09 -22.22
CA ALA A 239 21.08 9.11 -22.49
C ALA A 239 22.04 9.26 -21.29
N PRO A 240 23.26 9.77 -21.50
CA PRO A 240 24.18 10.08 -20.41
C PRO A 240 23.51 11.03 -19.39
N GLY A 241 23.50 10.62 -18.12
CA GLY A 241 22.87 11.39 -17.03
C GLY A 241 21.40 11.08 -16.77
N ASP A 242 20.73 10.27 -17.61
CA ASP A 242 19.33 9.89 -17.40
C ASP A 242 19.15 8.99 -16.19
N ALA A 243 18.17 9.30 -15.34
CA ALA A 243 17.66 8.33 -14.39
C ALA A 243 16.88 7.21 -15.09
N ALA A 244 16.85 6.02 -14.50
CA ALA A 244 16.09 4.89 -15.06
C ALA A 244 14.61 5.24 -15.28
N GLY A 245 14.02 6.06 -14.41
CA GLY A 245 12.63 6.51 -14.55
C GLY A 245 12.38 7.39 -15.78
N ASP A 246 13.38 8.13 -16.27
CA ASP A 246 13.23 8.94 -17.48
C ASP A 246 13.16 8.06 -18.74
N ALA A 247 13.94 6.99 -18.79
CA ALA A 247 13.84 5.99 -19.85
C ALA A 247 12.48 5.26 -19.80
N VAL A 248 11.99 4.94 -18.58
CA VAL A 248 10.67 4.33 -18.41
C VAL A 248 9.56 5.28 -18.87
N LEU A 249 9.64 6.58 -18.56
CA LEU A 249 8.65 7.55 -19.02
C LEU A 249 8.65 7.66 -20.56
N ARG A 250 9.82 7.73 -21.20
CA ARG A 250 9.90 7.71 -22.67
C ARG A 250 9.24 6.45 -23.26
N HIS A 251 9.50 5.29 -22.65
CA HIS A 251 8.87 4.03 -23.06
C HIS A 251 7.34 4.06 -22.92
N ILE A 252 6.83 4.62 -21.82
CA ILE A 252 5.39 4.81 -21.62
C ILE A 252 4.82 5.71 -22.72
N LEU A 253 5.42 6.89 -22.95
CA LEU A 253 4.96 7.86 -23.95
C LEU A 253 5.07 7.34 -25.40
N ALA A 254 6.02 6.47 -25.68
CA ALA A 254 6.14 5.79 -26.98
C ALA A 254 5.05 4.72 -27.15
N SER A 255 4.75 3.96 -26.09
CA SER A 255 3.75 2.88 -26.11
C SER A 255 2.31 3.38 -25.96
N CYS A 256 2.12 4.54 -25.35
CA CYS A 256 0.82 5.14 -25.02
C CYS A 256 0.83 6.63 -25.35
N PRO A 257 0.86 7.02 -26.66
CA PRO A 257 0.95 8.43 -27.08
C PRO A 257 -0.20 9.30 -26.59
N ILE A 258 -1.37 8.74 -26.33
CA ILE A 258 -2.52 9.47 -25.74
C ILE A 258 -2.19 10.16 -24.41
N LEU A 259 -1.12 9.71 -23.72
CA LEU A 259 -0.65 10.33 -22.49
C LEU A 259 0.17 11.61 -22.72
N ARG A 260 0.67 11.84 -23.95
CA ARG A 260 1.54 13.00 -24.25
C ARG A 260 0.89 14.34 -23.91
N PRO A 261 -0.35 14.65 -24.33
CA PRO A 261 -0.99 15.92 -23.96
C PRO A 261 -1.18 16.09 -22.45
N VAL A 262 -1.35 14.98 -21.71
CA VAL A 262 -1.50 15.02 -20.24
C VAL A 262 -0.22 15.47 -19.54
N LEU A 263 0.93 15.18 -20.14
CA LEU A 263 2.26 15.47 -19.57
C LEU A 263 3.06 16.52 -20.36
N GLU A 264 2.51 17.13 -21.39
CA GLU A 264 3.22 18.05 -22.28
C GLU A 264 3.81 19.25 -21.54
N SER A 265 3.01 19.87 -20.66
CA SER A 265 3.44 21.00 -19.82
C SER A 265 3.81 20.56 -18.39
N ALA A 266 3.78 19.27 -18.11
CA ALA A 266 3.97 18.78 -16.77
C ALA A 266 5.45 18.88 -16.34
N ILE A 267 5.67 19.42 -15.15
CA ILE A 267 6.99 19.59 -14.54
C ILE A 267 7.13 18.54 -13.44
N ARG A 268 8.16 17.70 -13.54
CA ARG A 268 8.46 16.74 -12.48
C ARG A 268 8.95 17.47 -11.22
N ASP A 269 8.28 17.19 -10.12
CA ASP A 269 8.52 17.82 -8.83
C ASP A 269 9.85 17.36 -8.19
N ASP A 270 10.07 16.07 -8.22
CA ASP A 270 11.15 15.40 -7.48
C ASP A 270 11.88 14.35 -8.33
N PRO A 271 13.06 13.87 -7.93
CA PRO A 271 13.69 12.72 -8.54
C PRO A 271 12.78 11.48 -8.52
N TRP A 272 12.94 10.64 -9.54
CA TRP A 272 12.26 9.35 -9.59
C TRP A 272 12.54 8.51 -8.36
N LEU A 273 11.48 7.91 -7.83
CA LEU A 273 11.58 6.79 -6.89
C LEU A 273 11.52 5.48 -7.66
N SER A 274 12.32 4.53 -7.22
CA SER A 274 12.27 3.16 -7.71
C SER A 274 12.24 2.16 -6.56
N ALA A 275 11.59 1.02 -6.78
CA ALA A 275 11.55 -0.07 -5.81
C ALA A 275 11.37 -1.41 -6.53
N GLY A 276 11.77 -2.47 -5.86
CA GLY A 276 11.56 -3.83 -6.34
C GLY A 276 12.75 -4.76 -6.12
N PRO A 277 12.58 -6.00 -6.55
CA PRO A 277 11.41 -6.52 -7.25
C PRO A 277 10.17 -6.54 -6.35
N ILE A 278 9.00 -6.20 -6.93
CA ILE A 278 7.73 -6.41 -6.25
C ILE A 278 7.27 -7.85 -6.45
N HIS A 279 6.72 -8.45 -5.40
CA HIS A 279 6.28 -9.84 -5.40
C HIS A 279 4.79 -9.93 -5.02
N PRO A 280 3.86 -9.60 -5.93
CA PRO A 280 2.44 -9.72 -5.62
C PRO A 280 2.05 -11.18 -5.31
N GLY A 281 1.18 -11.35 -4.35
CA GLY A 281 0.71 -12.66 -3.93
C GLY A 281 0.27 -12.73 -2.48
N LEU A 282 -0.21 -13.91 -2.11
CA LEU A 282 -0.63 -14.23 -0.74
C LEU A 282 0.58 -14.71 0.07
N ARG A 283 0.63 -14.30 1.33
CA ARG A 283 1.64 -14.74 2.30
C ARG A 283 0.97 -15.21 3.59
N PRO A 284 1.67 -15.88 4.49
CA PRO A 284 1.15 -16.17 5.83
C PRO A 284 0.84 -14.88 6.59
N CYS A 285 -0.34 -14.78 7.17
CA CYS A 285 -0.75 -13.66 8.03
C CYS A 285 -0.41 -13.89 9.50
N TYR A 286 0.00 -15.10 9.86
CA TYR A 286 0.43 -15.52 11.18
C TYR A 286 1.52 -16.56 11.03
N ARG A 287 2.65 -16.38 11.71
CA ARG A 287 3.79 -17.28 11.68
C ARG A 287 4.59 -17.18 12.97
N ASP A 288 4.86 -18.32 13.59
CA ASP A 288 5.71 -18.43 14.80
C ASP A 288 5.27 -17.49 15.94
N GLY A 289 3.96 -17.29 16.10
CA GLY A 289 3.37 -16.38 17.08
C GLY A 289 3.30 -14.91 16.64
N VAL A 290 3.94 -14.55 15.53
CA VAL A 290 3.95 -13.17 14.99
C VAL A 290 2.78 -12.97 14.05
N PHE A 291 1.99 -11.92 14.30
CA PHE A 291 0.94 -11.46 13.40
C PHE A 291 1.52 -10.60 12.29
N VAL A 292 0.97 -10.69 11.09
CA VAL A 292 1.48 -9.96 9.93
C VAL A 292 0.36 -9.17 9.27
N VAL A 293 0.59 -7.86 9.02
CA VAL A 293 -0.39 -6.96 8.42
C VAL A 293 0.17 -6.25 7.17
N GLY A 294 -0.73 -5.70 6.36
CA GLY A 294 -0.37 -4.96 5.16
C GLY A 294 0.32 -5.83 4.10
N ASN A 295 1.22 -5.23 3.33
CA ASN A 295 1.90 -5.92 2.22
C ASN A 295 2.78 -7.09 2.70
N ALA A 296 3.18 -7.12 3.96
CA ALA A 296 3.88 -8.27 4.54
C ALA A 296 2.99 -9.54 4.57
N ALA A 297 1.67 -9.40 4.78
CA ALA A 297 0.69 -10.48 4.76
C ALA A 297 0.24 -10.87 3.34
N GLY A 298 0.35 -9.95 2.39
CA GLY A 298 0.04 -10.18 0.98
C GLY A 298 -0.06 -8.88 0.21
N GLU A 299 0.31 -8.93 -1.04
CA GLU A 299 0.43 -7.76 -1.90
C GLU A 299 -0.38 -7.96 -3.19
N ALA A 300 -1.29 -7.03 -3.46
CA ALA A 300 -1.94 -6.97 -4.76
C ALA A 300 -1.03 -6.31 -5.79
N HIS A 301 -1.17 -6.68 -7.08
CA HIS A 301 -0.56 -5.87 -8.13
C HIS A 301 -1.02 -4.42 -8.02
N PRO A 302 -0.12 -3.43 -8.10
CA PRO A 302 -0.44 -2.00 -7.98
C PRO A 302 -1.52 -1.50 -8.96
N VAL A 303 -1.77 -2.22 -10.03
CA VAL A 303 -2.75 -1.92 -11.08
C VAL A 303 -4.15 -1.63 -10.55
N VAL A 304 -4.56 -2.22 -9.42
CA VAL A 304 -5.89 -2.01 -8.82
C VAL A 304 -5.92 -0.88 -7.80
N ALA A 305 -4.77 -0.30 -7.44
CA ALA A 305 -4.63 0.80 -6.48
C ALA A 305 -5.29 0.56 -5.10
N GLU A 306 -5.21 -0.67 -4.56
CA GLU A 306 -5.84 -1.07 -3.30
C GLU A 306 -4.84 -1.34 -2.15
N GLY A 307 -3.54 -1.15 -2.38
CA GLY A 307 -2.51 -1.55 -1.41
C GLY A 307 -2.60 -0.84 -0.05
N ILE A 308 -2.88 0.46 -0.02
CA ILE A 308 -3.05 1.23 1.23
C ILE A 308 -4.32 0.78 1.93
N SER A 309 -5.43 0.68 1.20
CA SER A 309 -6.73 0.25 1.71
C SER A 309 -6.65 -1.12 2.37
N MET A 310 -6.05 -2.08 1.67
CA MET A 310 -5.84 -3.43 2.22
C MET A 310 -4.94 -3.43 3.47
N ALA A 311 -3.91 -2.58 3.49
CA ALA A 311 -3.01 -2.51 4.64
C ALA A 311 -3.73 -2.00 5.90
N MET A 312 -4.50 -0.92 5.79
CA MET A 312 -5.29 -0.37 6.90
C MET A 312 -6.41 -1.32 7.33
N GLN A 313 -7.14 -1.90 6.36
CA GLN A 313 -8.21 -2.87 6.64
C GLN A 313 -7.67 -4.15 7.28
N SER A 314 -6.45 -4.61 6.92
CA SER A 314 -5.83 -5.77 7.56
C SER A 314 -5.50 -5.51 9.02
N ALA A 315 -5.06 -4.28 9.35
CA ALA A 315 -4.86 -3.84 10.73
C ALA A 315 -6.16 -3.91 11.53
N TRP A 316 -7.25 -3.42 10.99
CA TRP A 316 -8.58 -3.51 11.61
C TRP A 316 -9.01 -4.95 11.87
N LEU A 317 -8.90 -5.84 10.87
CA LEU A 317 -9.26 -7.26 11.01
C LEU A 317 -8.48 -7.96 12.13
N LEU A 318 -7.21 -7.62 12.31
CA LEU A 318 -6.38 -8.16 13.36
C LEU A 318 -6.73 -7.55 14.73
N THR A 319 -6.69 -6.23 14.83
CA THR A 319 -6.76 -5.53 16.13
C THR A 319 -8.09 -5.74 16.82
N ARG A 320 -9.23 -5.80 16.12
CA ARG A 320 -10.53 -6.09 16.73
C ARG A 320 -10.54 -7.45 17.46
N ARG A 321 -9.79 -8.45 16.94
CA ARG A 321 -9.68 -9.78 17.58
C ARG A 321 -8.75 -9.74 18.78
N LEU A 322 -7.62 -9.06 18.66
CA LEU A 322 -6.68 -8.88 19.76
C LEU A 322 -7.32 -8.12 20.94
N ILE A 323 -8.03 -7.04 20.65
CA ILE A 323 -8.71 -6.24 21.66
C ILE A 323 -9.76 -7.06 22.41
N ALA A 324 -10.56 -7.84 21.69
CA ALA A 324 -11.59 -8.68 22.30
C ALA A 324 -11.02 -9.78 23.21
N ALA A 325 -9.81 -10.28 22.91
CA ALA A 325 -9.17 -11.36 23.65
C ALA A 325 -8.05 -10.90 24.61
N LYS A 326 -7.91 -9.58 24.84
CA LYS A 326 -6.80 -9.03 25.67
C LYS A 326 -6.57 -9.76 26.99
N PRO A 327 -7.60 -10.11 27.79
CA PRO A 327 -7.39 -10.78 29.07
C PRO A 327 -6.74 -12.16 28.97
N GLU A 328 -6.88 -12.83 27.84
CA GLU A 328 -6.49 -14.24 27.63
C GLU A 328 -5.19 -14.40 26.80
N LEU A 329 -4.61 -13.30 26.34
CA LEU A 329 -3.42 -13.33 25.43
C LEU A 329 -2.14 -13.88 26.07
N HIS A 330 -2.11 -14.04 27.40
CA HIS A 330 -1.02 -14.73 28.09
C HIS A 330 -0.97 -16.24 27.74
N GLN A 331 -2.07 -16.78 27.20
CA GLN A 331 -2.16 -18.18 26.75
C GLN A 331 -1.73 -18.26 25.26
N SER A 332 -0.69 -19.04 24.98
CA SER A 332 -0.20 -19.22 23.61
C SER A 332 -1.24 -19.81 22.66
N THR A 333 -2.10 -20.69 23.17
CA THR A 333 -3.20 -21.32 22.42
C THR A 333 -4.24 -20.31 21.93
N VAL A 334 -4.51 -19.27 22.72
CA VAL A 334 -5.43 -18.18 22.33
C VAL A 334 -4.82 -17.36 21.21
N CYS A 335 -3.53 -17.02 21.28
CA CYS A 335 -2.84 -16.33 20.20
C CYS A 335 -2.87 -17.13 18.88
N ASP A 336 -2.67 -18.44 18.94
CA ASP A 336 -2.71 -19.31 17.75
C ASP A 336 -4.11 -19.38 17.14
N GLN A 337 -5.17 -19.47 17.98
CA GLN A 337 -6.56 -19.42 17.52
C GLN A 337 -6.88 -18.09 16.85
N ILE A 338 -6.45 -16.95 17.44
CA ILE A 338 -6.61 -15.63 16.83
C ILE A 338 -5.88 -15.57 15.50
N GLY A 339 -4.66 -16.07 15.42
CA GLY A 339 -3.85 -16.10 14.21
C GLY A 339 -4.52 -16.84 13.06
N GLN A 340 -5.08 -18.02 13.33
CA GLN A 340 -5.82 -18.82 12.36
C GLN A 340 -7.12 -18.13 11.91
N ALA A 341 -7.88 -17.59 12.86
CA ALA A 341 -9.11 -16.87 12.58
C ALA A 341 -8.84 -15.59 11.76
N TYR A 342 -7.81 -14.82 12.14
CA TYR A 342 -7.37 -13.65 11.37
C TYR A 342 -6.94 -14.00 9.95
N GLN A 343 -6.15 -15.06 9.78
CA GLN A 343 -5.74 -15.53 8.46
C GLN A 343 -6.94 -15.92 7.58
N THR A 344 -7.96 -16.51 8.17
CA THR A 344 -9.21 -16.88 7.48
C THR A 344 -9.95 -15.63 7.01
N ASP A 345 -10.17 -14.65 7.89
CA ASP A 345 -10.81 -13.38 7.56
C ASP A 345 -10.04 -12.61 6.50
N TRP A 346 -8.72 -12.54 6.68
CA TRP A 346 -7.83 -11.86 5.75
C TRP A 346 -7.92 -12.44 4.34
N ARG A 347 -7.83 -13.77 4.23
CA ARG A 347 -7.96 -14.46 2.93
C ARG A 347 -9.33 -14.27 2.30
N ARG A 348 -10.41 -14.32 3.08
CA ARG A 348 -11.76 -14.05 2.60
C ARG A 348 -11.91 -12.63 2.06
N ALA A 349 -11.33 -11.65 2.73
CA ALA A 349 -11.42 -10.25 2.34
C ALA A 349 -10.56 -9.92 1.12
N PHE A 350 -9.32 -10.44 1.04
CA PHE A 350 -8.31 -9.92 0.12
C PHE A 350 -7.84 -10.90 -0.96
N ALA A 351 -7.95 -12.22 -0.80
CA ALA A 351 -7.49 -13.16 -1.81
C ALA A 351 -8.19 -12.99 -3.18
N PRO A 352 -9.51 -12.74 -3.25
CA PRO A 352 -10.15 -12.43 -4.53
C PRO A 352 -9.58 -11.19 -5.19
N ARG A 353 -9.35 -10.09 -4.42
CA ARG A 353 -8.77 -8.83 -4.93
C ARG A 353 -7.38 -9.05 -5.51
N ILE A 354 -6.51 -9.80 -4.81
CA ILE A 354 -5.14 -10.10 -5.24
C ILE A 354 -5.14 -10.92 -6.53
N ARG A 355 -6.03 -11.92 -6.66
CA ARG A 355 -6.16 -12.75 -7.87
C ARG A 355 -6.67 -11.94 -9.05
N THR A 356 -7.69 -11.11 -8.85
CA THR A 356 -8.20 -10.19 -9.87
C THR A 356 -7.11 -9.21 -10.31
N ALA A 357 -6.38 -8.61 -9.37
CA ALA A 357 -5.26 -7.73 -9.68
C ALA A 357 -4.18 -8.43 -10.54
N ALA A 358 -3.88 -9.69 -10.26
CA ALA A 358 -2.92 -10.46 -11.04
C ALA A 358 -3.39 -10.70 -12.48
N ALA A 359 -4.67 -10.99 -12.68
CA ALA A 359 -5.25 -11.16 -14.02
C ALA A 359 -5.23 -9.85 -14.81
N VAL A 360 -5.69 -8.75 -14.20
CA VAL A 360 -5.70 -7.41 -14.81
C VAL A 360 -4.28 -6.95 -15.13
N ALA A 361 -3.31 -7.15 -14.24
CA ALA A 361 -1.91 -6.78 -14.48
C ALA A 361 -1.31 -7.54 -15.68
N ARG A 362 -1.55 -8.86 -15.76
CA ARG A 362 -1.10 -9.66 -16.92
C ARG A 362 -1.67 -9.13 -18.24
N TRP A 363 -2.96 -8.82 -18.27
CA TRP A 363 -3.63 -8.27 -19.43
C TRP A 363 -3.07 -6.88 -19.77
N ALA A 364 -2.96 -5.98 -18.81
CA ALA A 364 -2.48 -4.61 -19.00
C ALA A 364 -1.03 -4.53 -19.52
N MET A 365 -0.18 -5.51 -19.23
CA MET A 365 1.20 -5.59 -19.75
C MET A 365 1.28 -5.93 -21.24
N HIS A 366 0.17 -6.22 -21.90
CA HIS A 366 0.12 -6.63 -23.30
C HIS A 366 -0.79 -5.70 -24.14
N PRO A 367 -0.31 -4.51 -24.55
CA PRO A 367 -1.10 -3.54 -25.31
C PRO A 367 -1.75 -4.12 -26.56
N ARG A 368 -1.08 -5.12 -27.19
CA ARG A 368 -1.61 -5.85 -28.36
C ARG A 368 -2.90 -6.63 -28.06
N LEU A 369 -3.15 -6.98 -26.79
CA LEU A 369 -4.39 -7.63 -26.35
C LEU A 369 -5.40 -6.60 -25.83
N VAL A 370 -4.92 -5.52 -25.22
CA VAL A 370 -5.75 -4.44 -24.66
C VAL A 370 -6.37 -3.62 -25.80
N GLY A 371 -5.56 -3.20 -26.79
CA GLY A 371 -6.03 -2.34 -27.88
C GLY A 371 -7.27 -2.85 -28.62
N PRO A 372 -7.28 -4.09 -29.13
CA PRO A 372 -8.45 -4.67 -29.78
C PRO A 372 -9.70 -4.79 -28.90
N ALA A 373 -9.54 -4.82 -27.54
CA ALA A 373 -10.67 -4.86 -26.61
C ALA A 373 -11.31 -3.47 -26.40
N ILE A 374 -10.60 -2.38 -26.73
CA ILE A 374 -11.10 -1.02 -26.47
C ILE A 374 -12.43 -0.73 -27.18
N PRO A 375 -12.66 -1.00 -28.47
CA PRO A 375 -13.93 -0.75 -29.12
C PRO A 375 -15.10 -1.50 -28.44
N PHE A 376 -14.84 -2.74 -27.98
CA PHE A 376 -15.83 -3.51 -27.25
C PHE A 376 -16.14 -2.86 -25.89
N ILE A 377 -15.10 -2.45 -25.13
CA ILE A 377 -15.28 -1.80 -23.83
C ILE A 377 -15.92 -0.42 -24.01
N GLN A 378 -15.63 0.32 -25.08
CA GLN A 378 -16.29 1.59 -25.39
C GLN A 378 -17.80 1.42 -25.61
N HIS A 379 -18.21 0.30 -26.22
CA HIS A 379 -19.62 -0.02 -26.39
C HIS A 379 -20.31 -0.40 -25.05
N TRP A 380 -19.56 -0.98 -24.12
CA TRP A 380 -20.03 -1.36 -22.78
C TRP A 380 -19.12 -0.83 -21.65
N PRO A 381 -19.08 0.50 -21.41
CA PRO A 381 -18.18 1.11 -20.42
C PRO A 381 -18.39 0.59 -19.00
N HIS A 382 -19.59 0.11 -18.68
CA HIS A 382 -19.90 -0.49 -17.38
C HIS A 382 -19.05 -1.73 -17.05
N LEU A 383 -18.39 -2.36 -18.03
CA LEU A 383 -17.43 -3.43 -17.77
C LEU A 383 -16.23 -2.93 -16.94
N LEU A 384 -15.80 -1.68 -17.12
CA LEU A 384 -14.75 -1.09 -16.27
C LEU A 384 -15.26 -0.85 -14.84
N THR A 385 -16.49 -0.35 -14.71
CA THR A 385 -17.14 -0.20 -13.39
C THR A 385 -17.24 -1.54 -12.68
N TRP A 386 -17.62 -2.61 -13.40
CA TRP A 386 -17.69 -3.94 -12.87
C TRP A 386 -16.29 -4.49 -12.46
N GLY A 387 -15.27 -4.25 -13.29
CA GLY A 387 -13.88 -4.57 -12.97
C GLY A 387 -13.39 -3.85 -11.70
N ALA A 388 -13.78 -2.59 -11.52
CA ALA A 388 -13.50 -1.83 -10.30
C ALA A 388 -14.18 -2.44 -9.06
N ARG A 389 -15.42 -2.94 -9.17
CA ARG A 389 -16.10 -3.70 -8.10
C ARG A 389 -15.33 -4.96 -7.73
N LEU A 390 -14.91 -5.75 -8.71
CA LEU A 390 -14.12 -6.96 -8.47
C LEU A 390 -12.77 -6.68 -7.80
N SER A 391 -12.21 -5.49 -7.97
CA SER A 391 -11.00 -5.06 -7.26
C SER A 391 -11.28 -4.68 -5.80
N GLY A 392 -12.54 -4.63 -5.37
CA GLY A 392 -12.95 -4.38 -3.99
C GLY A 392 -13.25 -2.93 -3.66
N LYS A 393 -13.49 -2.07 -4.66
CA LYS A 393 -13.77 -0.63 -4.46
C LYS A 393 -15.16 -0.33 -3.87
N ASP A 394 -16.05 -1.33 -3.83
CA ASP A 394 -17.40 -1.24 -3.25
C ASP A 394 -17.59 -2.16 -2.03
N ARG A 395 -16.55 -2.89 -1.60
CA ARG A 395 -16.66 -3.88 -0.53
C ARG A 395 -16.10 -3.35 0.79
N LEU A 396 -16.97 -2.98 1.71
CA LEU A 396 -16.61 -2.65 3.09
C LEU A 396 -16.05 -3.88 3.81
N VAL A 397 -14.92 -3.70 4.49
CA VAL A 397 -14.37 -4.66 5.47
C VAL A 397 -14.77 -4.24 6.88
N ILE A 398 -15.04 -2.95 7.05
CA ILE A 398 -15.48 -2.33 8.29
C ILE A 398 -16.96 -2.02 8.08
N ALA A 399 -17.84 -2.72 8.79
CA ALA A 399 -19.23 -2.31 8.88
C ALA A 399 -19.29 -1.03 9.73
N ASP A 400 -20.10 -0.05 9.31
CA ASP A 400 -20.47 1.06 10.15
C ASP A 400 -21.16 0.48 11.39
N SER A 401 -20.56 0.65 12.56
CA SER A 401 -21.10 0.24 13.87
C SER A 401 -21.88 1.39 14.48
#